data_dd5d5bfe550913dcf348e143cd26d1b2
#
_entry.id   dd5d5bfe550913dcf348e143cd26d1b2
#
_cell.length_a   1.000
_cell.length_b   1.000
_cell.length_c   1.000
_cell.angle_alpha   90.00
_cell.angle_beta   90.00
_cell.angle_gamma   90.00
#
_symmetry.space_group_name_H-M   'P 1'
#
loop_
_entity.id
_entity.type
_entity.pdbx_description
1 polymer ?
#
loop_
_entity_poly.entity_id
_entity_poly.type
_entity_poly.pdbx_seq_one_letter_code
_entity_poly.pdbx_strand_id
1 'polypeptide(L)'
;GKDMKDADGNPVFLQFKDIVNYFDEGDTFIFNDTKVFPARLYGTKEKTDAKIEVFLLRELNAEMRLWDVLVEPARKIRIGNKLFFDDVNEMVAEVIDNTTSRGRTLRFLYDEDGNHDEFKRSLFALGEAPLPRYVIDARENHHATEDDMEDFQCVFADKEGAVTAPATGLHFSREL
;
A
#
# COMPACT_ATOMS: atom_id res chain seq x y z
N GLY A 1 28.07 8.98 13.18
CA GLY A 1 28.72 9.59 12.02
C GLY A 1 29.70 10.65 12.46
N LYS A 2 30.77 10.82 11.73
CA LYS A 2 31.72 11.93 12.00
C LYS A 2 30.95 13.22 11.73
N ASP A 3 30.99 14.17 12.69
CA ASP A 3 30.46 15.52 12.50
C ASP A 3 31.13 16.14 11.30
N MET A 4 30.43 16.26 10.20
CA MET A 4 30.93 16.93 8.99
C MET A 4 30.82 18.41 9.19
N LYS A 5 31.98 19.03 9.40
CA LYS A 5 32.13 20.46 9.59
C LYS A 5 33.08 21.03 8.54
N ASP A 6 32.80 22.25 8.10
CA ASP A 6 33.73 23.02 7.26
C ASP A 6 34.94 23.51 8.07
N ALA A 7 35.83 24.23 7.40
CA ALA A 7 37.05 24.77 8.03
C ALA A 7 36.77 25.74 9.19
N ASP A 8 35.57 26.34 9.19
CA ASP A 8 35.12 27.30 10.22
C ASP A 8 34.31 26.61 11.34
N GLY A 9 34.17 25.27 11.27
CA GLY A 9 33.45 24.46 12.27
C GLY A 9 31.94 24.41 12.11
N ASN A 10 31.36 24.91 11.00
CA ASN A 10 29.92 24.87 10.74
C ASN A 10 29.53 23.54 10.12
N PRO A 11 28.26 23.08 10.33
CA PRO A 11 27.75 21.89 9.67
C PRO A 11 27.79 22.02 8.14
N VAL A 12 28.28 20.99 7.45
CA VAL A 12 28.22 20.90 5.99
C VAL A 12 26.89 20.30 5.57
N PHE A 13 26.15 21.00 4.70
CA PHE A 13 24.92 20.53 4.10
C PHE A 13 25.20 19.96 2.71
N LEU A 14 24.68 18.76 2.46
CA LEU A 14 24.89 18.02 1.20
C LEU A 14 23.55 17.61 0.60
N GLN A 15 23.55 17.31 -0.68
CA GLN A 15 22.42 16.66 -1.34
C GLN A 15 22.58 15.15 -1.22
N PHE A 16 21.45 14.41 -1.27
CA PHE A 16 21.51 12.95 -1.14
C PHE A 16 22.39 12.28 -2.21
N LYS A 17 22.43 12.82 -3.42
CA LYS A 17 23.30 12.33 -4.51
C LYS A 17 24.79 12.35 -4.17
N ASP A 18 25.22 13.18 -3.22
CA ASP A 18 26.64 13.27 -2.81
C ASP A 18 27.08 12.05 -1.98
N ILE A 19 26.14 11.16 -1.64
CA ILE A 19 26.38 9.93 -0.86
C ILE A 19 27.47 9.07 -1.51
N VAL A 20 27.59 9.08 -2.84
CA VAL A 20 28.59 8.32 -3.60
C VAL A 20 30.02 8.67 -3.20
N ASN A 21 30.26 9.88 -2.66
CA ASN A 21 31.57 10.34 -2.23
C ASN A 21 31.99 9.82 -0.85
N TYR A 22 31.12 9.05 -0.18
CA TYR A 22 31.32 8.60 1.21
C TYR A 22 31.50 7.10 1.35
N PHE A 23 31.54 6.38 0.24
CA PHE A 23 31.68 4.94 0.20
C PHE A 23 32.82 4.55 -0.72
N ASP A 24 33.52 3.49 -0.34
CA ASP A 24 34.66 2.95 -1.05
C ASP A 24 34.43 1.47 -1.43
N GLU A 25 35.35 0.92 -2.21
CA GLU A 25 35.35 -0.51 -2.54
C GLU A 25 35.39 -1.36 -1.25
N GLY A 26 34.48 -2.29 -1.14
CA GLY A 26 34.31 -3.16 0.03
C GLY A 26 33.18 -2.75 0.96
N ASP A 27 32.60 -1.56 0.80
CA ASP A 27 31.39 -1.20 1.52
C ASP A 27 30.19 -2.04 1.04
N THR A 28 29.32 -2.40 1.98
CA THR A 28 28.13 -3.19 1.68
C THR A 28 26.87 -2.39 1.92
N PHE A 29 26.00 -2.36 0.90
CA PHE A 29 24.67 -1.75 0.98
C PHE A 29 23.59 -2.81 1.11
N ILE A 30 22.65 -2.57 2.01
CA ILE A 30 21.44 -3.40 2.17
C ILE A 30 20.24 -2.53 1.85
N PHE A 31 19.48 -2.92 0.82
CA PHE A 31 18.28 -2.23 0.39
C PHE A 31 17.03 -3.06 0.73
N ASN A 32 15.93 -2.37 0.99
CA ASN A 32 14.62 -2.98 1.08
C ASN A 32 13.98 -2.94 -0.32
N ASP A 33 13.89 -4.09 -0.97
CA ASP A 33 13.37 -4.27 -2.33
C ASP A 33 11.85 -4.50 -2.37
N THR A 34 11.16 -4.23 -1.27
CA THR A 34 9.71 -4.42 -1.21
C THR A 34 8.99 -3.50 -2.20
N LYS A 35 7.99 -4.07 -2.89
CA LYS A 35 7.14 -3.37 -3.85
C LYS A 35 5.76 -3.11 -3.26
N VAL A 36 5.35 -1.86 -3.29
CA VAL A 36 4.02 -1.43 -2.85
C VAL A 36 2.99 -1.86 -3.89
N PHE A 37 1.83 -2.34 -3.43
CA PHE A 37 0.69 -2.64 -4.27
C PHE A 37 -0.49 -1.70 -3.98
N PRO A 38 -1.45 -1.54 -4.91
CA PRO A 38 -2.61 -0.66 -4.73
C PRO A 38 -3.56 -1.25 -3.67
N ALA A 39 -3.39 -0.80 -2.42
CA ALA A 39 -4.00 -1.43 -1.25
C ALA A 39 -5.27 -0.76 -0.76
N ARG A 40 -5.64 0.43 -1.27
CA ARG A 40 -6.82 1.17 -0.81
C ARG A 40 -7.98 0.94 -1.77
N LEU A 41 -9.03 0.31 -1.28
CA LEU A 41 -10.26 0.04 -2.02
C LEU A 41 -11.41 0.89 -1.48
N TYR A 42 -12.20 1.41 -2.38
CA TYR A 42 -13.47 2.05 -2.05
C TYR A 42 -14.63 1.20 -2.53
N GLY A 43 -15.72 1.21 -1.80
CA GLY A 43 -16.87 0.41 -2.16
C GLY A 43 -18.12 0.76 -1.36
N THR A 44 -19.09 -0.13 -1.42
CA THR A 44 -20.34 0.01 -0.72
C THR A 44 -20.68 -1.24 0.10
N LYS A 45 -21.47 -1.02 1.13
CA LYS A 45 -21.97 -2.10 1.98
C LYS A 45 -23.32 -2.57 1.49
N GLU A 46 -23.52 -3.91 1.43
CA GLU A 46 -24.81 -4.53 1.14
C GLU A 46 -25.98 -3.90 1.91
N LYS A 47 -27.14 -3.81 1.29
CA LYS A 47 -28.43 -3.34 1.83
C LYS A 47 -28.53 -1.85 2.16
N THR A 48 -27.44 -1.14 2.30
CA THR A 48 -27.47 0.26 2.75
C THR A 48 -26.78 1.20 1.79
N ASP A 49 -26.05 0.69 0.80
CA ASP A 49 -25.17 1.43 -0.12
C ASP A 49 -24.24 2.44 0.60
N ALA A 50 -24.03 2.19 1.89
CA ALA A 50 -23.12 3.03 2.67
C ALA A 50 -21.70 2.90 2.14
N LYS A 51 -21.08 4.02 1.81
CA LYS A 51 -19.68 4.07 1.37
C LYS A 51 -18.76 3.51 2.45
N ILE A 52 -17.84 2.69 2.01
CA ILE A 52 -16.81 2.07 2.86
C ILE A 52 -15.44 2.19 2.20
N GLU A 53 -14.41 2.17 3.03
CA GLU A 53 -13.02 2.03 2.64
C GLU A 53 -12.46 0.74 3.22
N VAL A 54 -11.73 0.00 2.42
CA VAL A 54 -10.98 -1.19 2.85
C VAL A 54 -9.50 -0.96 2.48
N PHE A 55 -8.64 -1.15 3.46
CA PHE A 55 -7.19 -1.06 3.27
C PHE A 55 -6.59 -2.45 3.43
N LEU A 56 -6.14 -3.03 2.33
CA LEU A 56 -5.51 -4.34 2.28
C LEU A 56 -4.18 -4.30 3.03
N LEU A 57 -3.92 -5.28 3.91
CA LEU A 57 -2.66 -5.40 4.63
C LEU A 57 -1.82 -6.54 4.07
N ARG A 58 -2.39 -7.74 4.03
CA ARG A 58 -1.71 -8.94 3.53
C ARG A 58 -2.70 -10.03 3.17
N GLU A 59 -2.31 -10.85 2.23
CA GLU A 59 -3.02 -12.08 1.92
C GLU A 59 -2.72 -13.15 2.98
N LEU A 60 -3.76 -13.74 3.53
CA LEU A 60 -3.66 -14.80 4.55
C LEU A 60 -3.69 -16.20 3.93
N ASN A 61 -4.47 -16.35 2.87
CA ASN A 61 -4.64 -17.62 2.17
C ASN A 61 -5.07 -17.36 0.71
N ALA A 62 -4.26 -17.79 -0.25
CA ALA A 62 -4.51 -17.57 -1.67
C ALA A 62 -5.68 -18.41 -2.21
N GLU A 63 -5.78 -19.69 -1.81
CA GLU A 63 -6.85 -20.59 -2.27
C GLU A 63 -8.23 -20.14 -1.81
N MET A 64 -8.33 -19.70 -0.56
CA MET A 64 -9.56 -19.19 0.04
C MET A 64 -9.78 -17.70 -0.20
N ARG A 65 -8.84 -17.00 -0.84
CA ARG A 65 -8.85 -15.56 -1.08
C ARG A 65 -9.10 -14.73 0.19
N LEU A 66 -8.42 -15.14 1.27
CA LEU A 66 -8.51 -14.49 2.57
C LEU A 66 -7.49 -13.37 2.69
N TRP A 67 -7.96 -12.22 3.14
CA TRP A 67 -7.14 -11.04 3.35
C TRP A 67 -7.34 -10.44 4.74
N ASP A 68 -6.22 -10.07 5.39
CA ASP A 68 -6.23 -9.20 6.56
C ASP A 68 -6.30 -7.75 6.09
N VAL A 69 -7.26 -6.98 6.63
CA VAL A 69 -7.56 -5.63 6.17
C VAL A 69 -7.91 -4.69 7.31
N LEU A 70 -7.76 -3.38 7.07
CA LEU A 70 -8.42 -2.36 7.89
C LEU A 70 -9.67 -1.86 7.17
N VAL A 71 -10.69 -1.46 7.92
CA VAL A 71 -11.95 -0.98 7.35
C VAL A 71 -12.41 0.34 7.98
N GLU A 72 -13.07 1.19 7.16
CA GLU A 72 -13.66 2.46 7.59
C GLU A 72 -15.04 2.64 6.96
N PRO A 73 -16.11 2.97 7.73
CA PRO A 73 -16.17 3.09 9.19
C PRO A 73 -16.33 1.73 9.88
N ALA A 74 -15.38 1.33 10.71
CA ALA A 74 -15.29 -0.01 11.30
C ALA A 74 -16.55 -0.44 12.07
N ARG A 75 -17.22 0.49 12.77
CA ARG A 75 -18.45 0.20 13.54
C ARG A 75 -19.64 -0.26 12.69
N LYS A 76 -19.63 0.06 11.39
CA LYS A 76 -20.70 -0.31 10.45
C LYS A 76 -20.42 -1.62 9.71
N ILE A 77 -19.18 -2.12 9.76
CA ILE A 77 -18.71 -3.29 9.01
C ILE A 77 -18.53 -4.45 10.00
N ARG A 78 -19.46 -5.41 9.96
CA ARG A 78 -19.57 -6.53 10.90
C ARG A 78 -19.44 -7.87 10.18
N ILE A 79 -19.11 -8.91 10.92
CA ILE A 79 -19.09 -10.30 10.41
C ILE A 79 -20.39 -10.62 9.69
N GLY A 80 -20.30 -11.25 8.54
CA GLY A 80 -21.42 -11.60 7.65
C GLY A 80 -21.86 -10.49 6.70
N ASN A 81 -21.30 -9.25 6.80
CA ASN A 81 -21.60 -8.23 5.80
C ASN A 81 -20.88 -8.54 4.49
N LYS A 82 -21.54 -8.25 3.37
CA LYS A 82 -20.93 -8.22 2.05
C LYS A 82 -20.59 -6.80 1.67
N LEU A 83 -19.42 -6.65 1.04
CA LEU A 83 -18.84 -5.41 0.57
C LEU A 83 -18.63 -5.52 -0.94
N PHE A 84 -19.03 -4.49 -1.68
CA PHE A 84 -18.98 -4.43 -3.14
C PHE A 84 -18.01 -3.33 -3.56
N PHE A 85 -17.09 -3.64 -4.48
CA PHE A 85 -15.99 -2.76 -4.87
C PHE A 85 -16.03 -2.27 -6.31
N ASP A 86 -16.99 -2.74 -7.09
CA ASP A 86 -17.21 -2.33 -8.46
C ASP A 86 -18.71 -2.13 -8.75
N ASP A 87 -19.01 -1.46 -9.86
CA ASP A 87 -20.39 -1.13 -10.24
C ASP A 87 -21.16 -2.34 -10.80
N VAL A 88 -20.48 -3.41 -11.18
CA VAL A 88 -21.06 -4.62 -11.75
C VAL A 88 -21.18 -5.75 -10.73
N ASN A 89 -20.73 -5.52 -9.50
CA ASN A 89 -20.77 -6.46 -8.36
C ASN A 89 -20.03 -7.79 -8.63
N GLU A 90 -18.96 -7.76 -9.42
CA GLU A 90 -18.09 -8.91 -9.64
C GLU A 90 -17.03 -9.04 -8.54
N MET A 91 -16.54 -7.92 -8.01
CA MET A 91 -15.59 -7.92 -6.89
C MET A 91 -16.34 -7.72 -5.57
N VAL A 92 -16.65 -8.82 -4.92
CA VAL A 92 -17.41 -8.87 -3.66
C VAL A 92 -16.57 -9.52 -2.58
N ALA A 93 -16.60 -9.00 -1.35
CA ALA A 93 -16.01 -9.66 -0.20
C ALA A 93 -17.00 -9.83 0.95
N GLU A 94 -16.86 -10.92 1.68
CA GLU A 94 -17.58 -11.20 2.93
C GLU A 94 -16.65 -10.97 4.12
N VAL A 95 -17.15 -10.29 5.13
CA VAL A 95 -16.45 -10.12 6.42
C VAL A 95 -16.62 -11.40 7.21
N ILE A 96 -15.52 -12.14 7.43
CA ILE A 96 -15.57 -13.43 8.14
C ILE A 96 -15.06 -13.38 9.58
N ASP A 97 -14.23 -12.38 9.92
CA ASP A 97 -13.71 -12.23 11.28
C ASP A 97 -13.37 -10.77 11.62
N ASN A 98 -13.28 -10.47 12.92
CA ASN A 98 -12.77 -9.21 13.48
C ASN A 98 -11.40 -9.45 14.12
N THR A 99 -10.35 -8.81 13.62
CA THR A 99 -8.98 -8.99 14.14
C THR A 99 -8.60 -7.93 15.16
N THR A 100 -8.99 -6.69 14.93
CA THR A 100 -8.78 -5.54 15.84
C THR A 100 -9.98 -4.60 15.81
N SER A 101 -9.90 -3.46 16.49
CA SER A 101 -10.96 -2.44 16.47
C SER A 101 -11.33 -1.97 15.06
N ARG A 102 -10.35 -1.89 14.14
CA ARG A 102 -10.52 -1.56 12.72
C ARG A 102 -10.17 -2.72 11.78
N GLY A 103 -9.59 -3.79 12.29
CA GLY A 103 -9.15 -4.95 11.51
C GLY A 103 -10.28 -5.91 11.23
N ARG A 104 -10.29 -6.48 10.03
CA ARG A 104 -11.20 -7.55 9.58
C ARG A 104 -10.43 -8.59 8.79
N THR A 105 -10.95 -9.79 8.77
CA THR A 105 -10.61 -10.77 7.74
C THR A 105 -11.71 -10.77 6.70
N LEU A 106 -11.35 -10.53 5.46
CA LEU A 106 -12.24 -10.61 4.31
C LEU A 106 -11.98 -11.89 3.52
N ARG A 107 -13.06 -12.50 3.02
CA ARG A 107 -13.03 -13.52 1.99
C ARG A 107 -13.60 -12.94 0.71
N PHE A 108 -12.79 -12.82 -0.34
CA PHE A 108 -13.29 -12.40 -1.65
C PHE A 108 -14.04 -13.53 -2.35
N LEU A 109 -15.26 -13.23 -2.78
CA LEU A 109 -16.19 -14.13 -3.47
C LEU A 109 -16.04 -13.94 -4.98
N TYR A 110 -14.84 -14.19 -5.49
CA TYR A 110 -14.53 -14.14 -6.91
C TYR A 110 -14.75 -15.52 -7.54
N ASP A 111 -14.89 -15.59 -8.86
CA ASP A 111 -15.11 -16.84 -9.58
C ASP A 111 -14.19 -17.96 -9.09
N GLU A 112 -14.76 -19.09 -8.66
CA GLU A 112 -14.04 -20.22 -8.07
C GLU A 112 -13.08 -20.88 -9.07
N ASP A 113 -13.41 -20.82 -10.37
CA ASP A 113 -12.59 -21.35 -11.46
C ASP A 113 -11.48 -20.37 -11.91
N GLY A 114 -11.52 -19.13 -11.40
CA GLY A 114 -10.57 -18.07 -11.73
C GLY A 114 -9.17 -18.31 -11.17
N ASN A 115 -8.16 -18.10 -12.00
CA ASN A 115 -6.76 -18.11 -11.60
C ASN A 115 -6.49 -17.05 -10.52
N HIS A 116 -5.69 -17.40 -9.50
CA HIS A 116 -5.29 -16.48 -8.43
C HIS A 116 -4.65 -15.17 -8.94
N ASP A 117 -3.81 -15.27 -9.98
CA ASP A 117 -3.17 -14.09 -10.58
C ASP A 117 -4.19 -13.18 -11.30
N GLU A 118 -5.26 -13.74 -11.87
CA GLU A 118 -6.34 -12.97 -12.46
C GLU A 118 -7.16 -12.26 -11.40
N PHE A 119 -7.51 -12.95 -10.33
CA PHE A 119 -8.15 -12.35 -9.16
C PHE A 119 -7.33 -11.18 -8.61
N LYS A 120 -6.02 -11.37 -8.38
CA LYS A 120 -5.15 -10.29 -7.89
C LYS A 120 -5.09 -9.10 -8.84
N ARG A 121 -4.98 -9.34 -10.14
CA ARG A 121 -4.99 -8.27 -11.15
C ARG A 121 -6.29 -7.47 -11.11
N SER A 122 -7.44 -8.16 -11.04
CA SER A 122 -8.76 -7.52 -10.94
C SER A 122 -8.90 -6.73 -9.64
N LEU A 123 -8.46 -7.30 -8.51
CA LEU A 123 -8.48 -6.64 -7.20
C LEU A 123 -7.62 -5.38 -7.21
N PHE A 124 -6.40 -5.45 -7.74
CA PHE A 124 -5.47 -4.34 -7.77
C PHE A 124 -5.85 -3.25 -8.79
N ALA A 125 -6.58 -3.62 -9.84
CA ALA A 125 -7.13 -2.64 -10.78
C ALA A 125 -8.18 -1.71 -10.14
N LEU A 126 -8.83 -2.16 -9.07
CA LEU A 126 -9.78 -1.37 -8.28
C LEU A 126 -9.12 -0.56 -7.16
N GLY A 127 -7.85 -0.89 -6.86
CA GLY A 127 -7.11 -0.30 -5.76
C GLY A 127 -6.42 1.00 -6.13
N GLU A 128 -6.26 1.86 -5.13
CA GLU A 128 -5.46 3.09 -5.19
C GLU A 128 -4.16 2.95 -4.40
N ALA A 129 -3.19 3.83 -4.71
CA ALA A 129 -1.94 3.94 -3.97
C ALA A 129 -2.20 4.09 -2.46
N PRO A 130 -1.52 3.34 -1.59
CA PRO A 130 -1.75 3.35 -0.14
C PRO A 130 -1.11 4.56 0.54
N LEU A 131 -1.35 5.76 0.00
CA LEU A 131 -0.84 7.00 0.56
C LEU A 131 -1.30 7.20 2.00
N PRO A 132 -0.49 7.84 2.84
CA PRO A 132 -0.89 8.22 4.19
C PRO A 132 -2.17 9.05 4.20
N ARG A 133 -3.01 8.85 5.21
CA ARG A 133 -4.32 9.51 5.29
C ARG A 133 -4.23 11.03 5.21
N TYR A 134 -3.24 11.63 5.86
CA TYR A 134 -3.06 13.09 5.83
C TYR A 134 -2.78 13.64 4.43
N VAL A 135 -2.20 12.84 3.52
CA VAL A 135 -1.99 13.22 2.12
C VAL A 135 -3.31 13.19 1.36
N ILE A 136 -4.08 12.11 1.53
CA ILE A 136 -5.41 11.95 0.92
C ILE A 136 -6.36 13.06 1.40
N ASP A 137 -6.39 13.34 2.70
CA ASP A 137 -7.28 14.34 3.30
C ASP A 137 -6.93 15.78 2.86
N ALA A 138 -5.69 16.04 2.45
CA ALA A 138 -5.26 17.34 1.93
C ALA A 138 -5.68 17.57 0.48
N ARG A 139 -6.16 16.56 -0.23
CA ARG A 139 -6.60 16.66 -1.63
C ARG A 139 -8.10 16.96 -1.71
N GLU A 140 -8.51 17.75 -2.70
CA GLU A 140 -9.91 18.13 -2.90
C GLU A 140 -10.83 16.94 -3.19
N ASN A 141 -10.33 15.95 -3.95
CA ASN A 141 -11.09 14.76 -4.32
C ASN A 141 -11.00 13.61 -3.29
N HIS A 142 -10.09 13.72 -2.30
CA HIS A 142 -9.81 12.68 -1.31
C HIS A 142 -9.42 11.31 -1.89
N HIS A 143 -8.78 11.29 -3.08
CA HIS A 143 -8.32 10.09 -3.77
C HIS A 143 -6.84 10.18 -4.16
N ALA A 144 -6.21 9.04 -4.38
CA ALA A 144 -4.92 8.96 -5.04
C ALA A 144 -5.09 9.18 -6.56
N THR A 145 -4.00 9.59 -7.21
CA THR A 145 -3.90 9.69 -8.67
C THR A 145 -3.19 8.47 -9.23
N GLU A 146 -3.23 8.29 -10.55
CA GLU A 146 -2.51 7.19 -11.21
C GLU A 146 -0.99 7.30 -11.00
N ASP A 147 -0.45 8.52 -11.02
CA ASP A 147 0.99 8.77 -10.82
C ASP A 147 1.47 8.42 -9.41
N ASP A 148 0.59 8.44 -8.41
CA ASP A 148 0.97 8.16 -7.02
C ASP A 148 1.53 6.75 -6.81
N MET A 149 1.14 5.79 -7.63
CA MET A 149 1.71 4.43 -7.53
C MET A 149 3.18 4.39 -7.95
N GLU A 150 3.58 5.23 -8.92
CA GLU A 150 4.97 5.36 -9.34
C GLU A 150 5.76 6.20 -8.34
N ASP A 151 5.22 7.33 -7.91
CA ASP A 151 5.85 8.24 -6.94
C ASP A 151 6.02 7.62 -5.55
N PHE A 152 5.08 6.73 -5.15
CA PHE A 152 5.11 6.03 -3.87
C PHE A 152 5.79 4.65 -3.98
N GLN A 153 6.89 4.57 -4.75
CA GLN A 153 7.65 3.36 -5.01
C GLN A 153 9.15 3.65 -5.05
N CYS A 154 9.98 2.76 -4.46
CA CYS A 154 11.43 2.86 -4.60
C CYS A 154 11.87 2.39 -5.99
N VAL A 155 12.93 2.97 -6.52
CA VAL A 155 13.49 2.62 -7.85
C VAL A 155 13.98 1.17 -7.96
N PHE A 156 14.26 0.52 -6.82
CA PHE A 156 14.69 -0.89 -6.72
C PHE A 156 13.60 -1.82 -6.16
N ALA A 157 12.34 -1.37 -6.13
CA ALA A 157 11.21 -2.21 -5.70
C ALA A 157 11.01 -3.38 -6.67
N ASP A 158 10.98 -4.61 -6.14
CA ASP A 158 10.86 -5.86 -6.89
C ASP A 158 9.80 -6.78 -6.31
N LYS A 159 9.88 -7.07 -5.00
CA LYS A 159 9.02 -8.07 -4.33
C LYS A 159 7.75 -7.44 -3.77
N GLU A 160 6.63 -7.73 -4.42
CA GLU A 160 5.30 -7.27 -3.98
C GLU A 160 4.94 -7.79 -2.58
N GLY A 161 4.31 -6.95 -1.76
CA GLY A 161 3.83 -7.33 -0.44
C GLY A 161 3.83 -6.19 0.58
N ALA A 162 4.15 -4.97 0.17
CA ALA A 162 4.15 -3.80 1.04
C ALA A 162 2.95 -2.89 0.79
N VAL A 163 2.45 -2.28 1.86
CA VAL A 163 1.43 -1.23 1.83
C VAL A 163 2.00 0.14 2.19
N THR A 164 3.32 0.24 2.27
CA THR A 164 4.04 1.51 2.45
C THR A 164 5.43 1.40 1.82
N ALA A 165 5.86 2.46 1.16
CA ALA A 165 7.21 2.51 0.61
C ALA A 165 8.26 2.67 1.73
N PRO A 166 9.44 2.05 1.62
CA PRO A 166 10.58 2.34 2.47
C PRO A 166 11.04 3.78 2.25
N ALA A 167 10.68 4.69 3.17
CA ALA A 167 10.86 6.14 2.99
C ALA A 167 12.31 6.54 2.67
N THR A 168 13.31 5.87 3.25
CA THR A 168 14.72 6.11 2.95
C THR A 168 15.11 5.73 1.52
N GLY A 169 14.44 4.73 0.95
CA GLY A 169 14.64 4.29 -0.42
C GLY A 169 14.14 5.27 -1.47
N LEU A 170 13.17 6.11 -1.13
CA LEU A 170 12.62 7.12 -2.04
C LEU A 170 13.61 8.25 -2.40
N HIS A 171 14.71 8.37 -1.66
CA HIS A 171 15.77 9.34 -1.99
C HIS A 171 16.67 8.89 -3.15
N PHE A 172 16.66 7.60 -3.50
CA PHE A 172 17.46 7.08 -4.60
C PHE A 172 16.78 7.35 -5.94
N SER A 173 17.53 7.89 -6.87
CA SER A 173 17.16 7.98 -8.28
C SER A 173 17.76 6.83 -9.09
N ARG A 174 17.34 6.70 -10.34
CA ARG A 174 17.90 5.68 -11.25
C ARG A 174 19.35 5.98 -11.66
N GLU A 175 19.76 7.26 -11.61
CA GLU A 175 21.10 7.72 -11.95
C GLU A 175 22.10 7.51 -10.80
N LEU A 176 21.65 7.47 -9.57
CA LEU A 176 22.45 7.24 -8.39
C LEU A 176 22.78 5.77 -8.20
#